data_ce96844c3854ca493c5b4ae1114ee8cf
#
_entry.id   ce96844c3854ca493c5b4ae1114ee8cf
#
_cell.length_a   1.000
_cell.length_b   1.000
_cell.length_c   1.000
_cell.angle_alpha   90.00
_cell.angle_beta   90.00
_cell.angle_gamma   90.00
#
_symmetry.space_group_name_H-M   'P 1'
#
loop_
_entity.id
_entity.type
_entity.pdbx_description
1 polymer ?
#
loop_
_entity_poly.entity_id
_entity_poly.type
_entity_poly.pdbx_seq_one_letter_code
_entity_poly.pdbx_strand_id
1 'polypeptide(L)'
;KVCDNKIEPYIEKCFDELADYSNAFKNAMVMKREVIANKGIWVAKKRYMLNVLDDEGVRLADPKLKLMGIEAVKSSTPQVCRGKIKEAIKVIMGKEEKDLHKLVADFRKEFMTLPAESIAFPRSCNNLKKYRDSANIFIKGTPIHVKGALVYNYQIHRLGLQSKYPLIQEGDKIKFIKLKAANPFKFDVISYMTTLPEEFKLQEYIDYDIQFQKTFLDPMRFILDAVNWKDEPQATLEAFFG
;
A
#
# COMPACT_ATOMS: atom_id res chain seq x y z
N LYS A 1 30.18 -11.26 -14.59
CA LYS A 1 31.66 -11.25 -14.86
C LYS A 1 32.43 -10.27 -13.97
N VAL A 2 32.08 -8.96 -13.88
CA VAL A 2 32.84 -8.03 -13.03
C VAL A 2 32.54 -8.32 -11.56
N CYS A 3 31.29 -8.49 -11.18
CA CYS A 3 30.91 -8.80 -9.79
C CYS A 3 31.54 -10.15 -9.37
N ASP A 4 31.33 -11.20 -10.14
CA ASP A 4 31.72 -12.55 -9.77
C ASP A 4 33.24 -12.75 -9.82
N ASN A 5 33.94 -12.08 -10.76
CA ASN A 5 35.38 -12.31 -11.00
C ASN A 5 36.29 -11.25 -10.37
N LYS A 6 35.76 -10.11 -9.90
CA LYS A 6 36.58 -9.03 -9.32
C LYS A 6 36.05 -8.57 -7.97
N ILE A 7 34.75 -8.26 -7.86
CA ILE A 7 34.21 -7.64 -6.65
C ILE A 7 34.05 -8.66 -5.53
N GLU A 8 33.42 -9.80 -5.77
CA GLU A 8 33.24 -10.85 -4.76
C GLU A 8 34.58 -11.36 -4.21
N PRO A 9 35.59 -11.73 -5.04
CA PRO A 9 36.90 -12.15 -4.55
C PRO A 9 37.62 -11.04 -3.74
N TYR A 10 37.47 -9.77 -4.12
CA TYR A 10 38.04 -8.65 -3.38
C TYR A 10 37.38 -8.50 -1.99
N ILE A 11 36.05 -8.60 -1.90
CA ILE A 11 35.31 -8.52 -0.63
C ILE A 11 35.68 -9.71 0.27
N GLU A 12 35.80 -10.93 -0.30
CA GLU A 12 36.21 -12.14 0.43
C GLU A 12 37.59 -11.95 1.06
N LYS A 13 38.55 -11.43 0.30
CA LYS A 13 39.88 -11.07 0.82
C LYS A 13 39.79 -10.05 1.98
N CYS A 14 38.96 -9.01 1.86
CA CYS A 14 38.76 -8.04 2.92
C CYS A 14 38.17 -8.67 4.20
N PHE A 15 37.29 -9.67 4.05
CA PHE A 15 36.74 -10.40 5.19
C PHE A 15 37.77 -11.31 5.85
N ASP A 16 38.66 -11.92 5.08
CA ASP A 16 39.78 -12.71 5.62
C ASP A 16 40.74 -11.79 6.41
N GLU A 17 41.13 -10.66 5.85
CA GLU A 17 41.95 -9.65 6.52
C GLU A 17 41.30 -9.12 7.84
N LEU A 18 39.98 -8.93 7.83
CA LEU A 18 39.23 -8.52 9.02
C LEU A 18 39.19 -9.63 10.08
N ALA A 19 39.07 -10.89 9.67
CA ALA A 19 39.08 -12.04 10.57
C ALA A 19 40.45 -12.17 11.25
N ASP A 20 41.53 -12.01 10.49
CA ASP A 20 42.93 -12.03 11.02
C ASP A 20 43.15 -10.86 11.97
N TYR A 21 42.75 -9.64 11.62
CA TYR A 21 42.85 -8.45 12.50
C TYR A 21 42.08 -8.61 13.80
N SER A 22 40.94 -9.29 13.78
CA SER A 22 40.06 -9.51 14.92
C SER A 22 40.47 -10.75 15.73
N ASN A 23 41.54 -11.47 15.40
CA ASN A 23 41.90 -12.78 15.94
C ASN A 23 40.73 -13.77 15.93
N ALA A 24 39.89 -13.74 14.89
CA ALA A 24 38.81 -14.69 14.77
C ALA A 24 39.31 -16.08 14.34
N PHE A 25 38.66 -17.13 14.83
CA PHE A 25 39.06 -18.51 14.54
C PHE A 25 39.02 -18.79 13.02
N LYS A 26 38.05 -18.19 12.28
CA LYS A 26 37.93 -18.26 10.83
C LYS A 26 37.04 -17.11 10.34
N ASN A 27 37.17 -16.76 9.06
CA ASN A 27 36.17 -15.97 8.36
C ASN A 27 34.88 -16.81 8.18
N ALA A 28 33.74 -16.30 8.65
CA ALA A 28 32.42 -16.90 8.46
C ALA A 28 31.46 -15.95 7.70
N MET A 29 31.98 -14.80 7.24
CA MET A 29 31.18 -13.84 6.47
C MET A 29 31.20 -14.21 4.97
N VAL A 30 30.05 -14.16 4.35
CA VAL A 30 29.90 -14.39 2.90
C VAL A 30 29.04 -13.27 2.34
N MET A 31 29.54 -12.61 1.29
CA MET A 31 28.78 -11.62 0.54
C MET A 31 28.76 -12.04 -0.93
N LYS A 32 27.55 -12.19 -1.47
CA LYS A 32 27.31 -12.50 -2.87
C LYS A 32 26.40 -11.47 -3.49
N ARG A 33 26.54 -11.33 -4.80
CA ARG A 33 25.65 -10.47 -5.59
C ARG A 33 24.21 -11.00 -5.54
N GLU A 34 23.29 -10.17 -5.08
CA GLU A 34 21.87 -10.53 -5.02
C GLU A 34 21.18 -10.29 -6.37
N VAL A 35 21.26 -9.06 -6.93
CA VAL A 35 20.56 -8.73 -8.18
C VAL A 35 21.39 -7.84 -9.11
N ILE A 36 21.13 -7.94 -10.43
CA ILE A 36 21.47 -6.92 -11.42
C ILE A 36 20.16 -6.40 -12.01
N ALA A 37 19.96 -5.10 -11.96
CA ALA A 37 18.81 -4.42 -12.54
C ALA A 37 19.28 -3.37 -13.57
N ASN A 38 18.48 -3.13 -14.61
CA ASN A 38 18.75 -2.05 -15.58
C ASN A 38 18.14 -0.72 -15.17
N LYS A 39 17.11 -0.76 -14.29
CA LYS A 39 16.47 0.44 -13.72
C LYS A 39 16.14 0.20 -12.26
N GLY A 40 16.25 1.25 -11.44
CA GLY A 40 15.87 1.22 -10.04
C GLY A 40 15.42 2.58 -9.56
N ILE A 41 14.43 2.60 -8.67
CA ILE A 41 13.91 3.80 -8.01
C ILE A 41 13.95 3.55 -6.51
N TRP A 42 14.66 4.41 -5.77
CA TRP A 42 14.75 4.36 -4.31
C TRP A 42 13.95 5.53 -3.72
N VAL A 43 12.87 5.19 -3.03
CA VAL A 43 11.95 6.17 -2.43
C VAL A 43 12.39 6.53 -1.00
N ALA A 44 12.86 5.55 -0.24
CA ALA A 44 13.35 5.71 1.12
C ALA A 44 14.15 4.47 1.56
N LYS A 45 14.72 4.49 2.79
CA LYS A 45 15.35 3.31 3.40
C LYS A 45 14.40 2.12 3.39
N LYS A 46 14.83 0.98 2.87
CA LYS A 46 14.04 -0.26 2.72
C LYS A 46 12.80 -0.12 1.81
N ARG A 47 12.72 0.93 1.00
CA ARG A 47 11.63 1.17 0.05
C ARG A 47 12.19 1.45 -1.32
N TYR A 48 12.17 0.45 -2.18
CA TYR A 48 12.71 0.54 -3.54
C TYR A 48 11.97 -0.39 -4.51
N MET A 49 12.18 -0.15 -5.77
CA MET A 49 11.69 -0.98 -6.87
C MET A 49 12.77 -1.12 -7.93
N LEU A 50 12.98 -2.33 -8.42
CA LEU A 50 14.02 -2.69 -9.38
C LEU A 50 13.42 -3.45 -10.56
N ASN A 51 13.90 -3.16 -11.77
CA ASN A 51 13.65 -3.98 -12.95
C ASN A 51 14.81 -4.96 -13.11
N VAL A 52 14.66 -6.15 -12.51
CA VAL A 52 15.72 -7.13 -12.33
C VAL A 52 15.96 -7.94 -13.60
N LEU A 53 17.20 -8.01 -14.04
CA LEU A 53 17.68 -8.81 -15.17
C LEU A 53 18.37 -10.11 -14.75
N ASP A 54 18.90 -10.15 -13.53
CA ASP A 54 19.63 -11.27 -12.98
C ASP A 54 19.37 -11.34 -11.48
N ASP A 55 18.94 -12.47 -10.97
CA ASP A 55 18.59 -12.70 -9.57
C ASP A 55 19.48 -13.85 -9.05
N GLU A 56 20.35 -13.55 -8.09
CA GLU A 56 21.31 -14.48 -7.47
C GLU A 56 22.18 -15.27 -8.48
N GLY A 57 22.58 -14.63 -9.59
CA GLY A 57 23.40 -15.25 -10.63
C GLY A 57 22.60 -15.92 -11.76
N VAL A 58 21.27 -16.00 -11.64
CA VAL A 58 20.40 -16.53 -12.68
C VAL A 58 19.91 -15.40 -13.58
N ARG A 59 20.32 -15.46 -14.87
CA ARG A 59 19.87 -14.51 -15.87
C ARG A 59 18.40 -14.77 -16.22
N LEU A 60 17.56 -13.76 -16.07
CA LEU A 60 16.15 -13.84 -16.41
C LEU A 60 15.94 -13.62 -17.92
N ALA A 61 15.06 -14.41 -18.55
CA ALA A 61 14.66 -14.21 -19.94
C ALA A 61 13.93 -12.88 -20.12
N ASP A 62 12.98 -12.60 -19.22
CA ASP A 62 12.26 -11.34 -19.14
C ASP A 62 12.56 -10.63 -17.82
N PRO A 63 12.72 -9.30 -17.83
CA PRO A 63 12.96 -8.52 -16.61
C PRO A 63 11.82 -8.67 -15.61
N LYS A 64 12.15 -8.90 -14.33
CA LYS A 64 11.18 -9.05 -13.23
C LYS A 64 11.16 -7.83 -12.33
N LEU A 65 9.97 -7.36 -12.01
CA LEU A 65 9.81 -6.26 -11.07
C LEU A 65 9.98 -6.77 -9.62
N LYS A 66 11.06 -6.34 -8.96
CA LYS A 66 11.32 -6.57 -7.52
C LYS A 66 10.89 -5.33 -6.75
N LEU A 67 9.99 -5.51 -5.79
CA LEU A 67 9.42 -4.44 -4.96
C LEU A 67 9.72 -4.69 -3.50
N MET A 68 10.25 -3.69 -2.80
CA MET A 68 10.51 -3.76 -1.37
C MET A 68 9.87 -2.58 -0.64
N GLY A 69 9.06 -2.87 0.39
CA GLY A 69 8.45 -1.85 1.26
C GLY A 69 7.43 -0.92 0.59
N ILE A 70 7.06 -1.19 -0.66
CA ILE A 70 6.08 -0.42 -1.44
C ILE A 70 4.65 -0.93 -1.15
N GLU A 71 3.67 -0.06 -1.20
CA GLU A 71 2.26 -0.37 -0.93
C GLU A 71 1.68 -1.45 -1.87
N ALA A 72 2.26 -1.60 -3.07
CA ALA A 72 1.92 -2.65 -4.03
C ALA A 72 2.14 -4.09 -3.52
N VAL A 73 2.92 -4.29 -2.47
CA VAL A 73 3.15 -5.61 -1.84
C VAL A 73 2.58 -5.73 -0.43
N LYS A 74 2.06 -4.64 0.15
CA LYS A 74 1.51 -4.64 1.50
C LYS A 74 0.08 -5.22 1.52
N SER A 75 -0.18 -6.19 2.39
CA SER A 75 -1.51 -6.77 2.59
C SER A 75 -2.55 -5.75 3.08
N SER A 76 -2.09 -4.64 3.67
CA SER A 76 -2.94 -3.55 4.16
C SER A 76 -3.48 -2.62 3.05
N THR A 77 -3.05 -2.81 1.80
CA THR A 77 -3.56 -2.09 0.62
C THR A 77 -4.57 -2.96 -0.11
N PRO A 78 -5.72 -2.42 -0.57
CA PRO A 78 -6.69 -3.18 -1.35
C PRO A 78 -6.05 -3.86 -2.57
N GLN A 79 -6.50 -5.08 -2.91
CA GLN A 79 -5.87 -5.87 -3.97
C GLN A 79 -5.91 -5.17 -5.33
N VAL A 80 -7.03 -4.53 -5.67
CA VAL A 80 -7.18 -3.78 -6.91
C VAL A 80 -6.16 -2.65 -7.02
N CYS A 81 -5.95 -1.90 -5.93
CA CYS A 81 -4.96 -0.84 -5.88
C CYS A 81 -3.52 -1.37 -5.96
N ARG A 82 -3.23 -2.53 -5.32
CA ARG A 82 -1.90 -3.17 -5.46
C ARG A 82 -1.58 -3.53 -6.90
N GLY A 83 -2.55 -4.04 -7.65
CA GLY A 83 -2.43 -4.34 -9.07
C GLY A 83 -2.11 -3.07 -9.87
N LYS A 84 -2.90 -2.03 -9.69
CA LYS A 84 -2.72 -0.76 -10.41
C LYS A 84 -1.43 -0.02 -10.05
N ILE A 85 -0.99 -0.06 -8.78
CA ILE A 85 0.32 0.49 -8.38
C ILE A 85 1.45 -0.25 -9.12
N LYS A 86 1.37 -1.59 -9.25
CA LYS A 86 2.37 -2.35 -10.03
C LYS A 86 2.37 -1.97 -11.51
N GLU A 87 1.19 -1.78 -12.11
CA GLU A 87 1.06 -1.30 -13.49
C GLU A 87 1.66 0.10 -13.66
N ALA A 88 1.35 1.02 -12.75
CA ALA A 88 1.91 2.37 -12.72
C ALA A 88 3.43 2.37 -12.62
N ILE A 89 4.02 1.54 -11.75
CA ILE A 89 5.47 1.38 -11.63
C ILE A 89 6.08 0.89 -12.96
N LYS A 90 5.44 -0.05 -13.65
CA LYS A 90 5.92 -0.51 -14.97
C LYS A 90 5.88 0.62 -16.01
N VAL A 91 4.86 1.46 -15.98
CA VAL A 91 4.76 2.65 -16.83
C VAL A 91 5.91 3.62 -16.52
N ILE A 92 6.14 3.95 -15.26
CA ILE A 92 7.24 4.84 -14.83
C ILE A 92 8.62 4.29 -15.26
N MET A 93 8.80 2.98 -15.22
CA MET A 93 10.05 2.35 -15.62
C MET A 93 10.25 2.22 -17.13
N GLY A 94 9.18 2.25 -17.92
CA GLY A 94 9.28 1.90 -19.36
C GLY A 94 8.67 2.89 -20.34
N LYS A 95 7.89 3.87 -19.86
CA LYS A 95 7.10 4.76 -20.71
C LYS A 95 7.28 6.23 -20.29
N GLU A 96 6.40 7.09 -20.79
CA GLU A 96 6.40 8.52 -20.52
C GLU A 96 5.33 8.91 -19.48
N GLU A 97 5.45 10.11 -18.90
CA GLU A 97 4.55 10.63 -17.88
C GLU A 97 3.09 10.70 -18.36
N LYS A 98 2.86 11.04 -19.64
CA LYS A 98 1.52 11.07 -20.25
C LYS A 98 0.79 9.72 -20.20
N ASP A 99 1.55 8.60 -20.29
CA ASP A 99 0.97 7.26 -20.19
C ASP A 99 0.51 6.97 -18.76
N LEU A 100 1.22 7.52 -17.78
CA LEU A 100 0.81 7.45 -16.38
C LEU A 100 -0.46 8.26 -16.14
N HIS A 101 -0.55 9.49 -16.64
CA HIS A 101 -1.77 10.32 -16.52
C HIS A 101 -2.99 9.60 -17.06
N LYS A 102 -2.84 8.94 -18.24
CA LYS A 102 -3.92 8.12 -18.81
C LYS A 102 -4.30 6.96 -17.88
N LEU A 103 -3.32 6.22 -17.37
CA LEU A 103 -3.57 5.11 -16.46
C LEU A 103 -4.30 5.56 -15.19
N VAL A 104 -3.89 6.69 -14.59
CA VAL A 104 -4.53 7.27 -13.39
C VAL A 104 -5.97 7.66 -13.68
N ALA A 105 -6.23 8.36 -14.81
CA ALA A 105 -7.56 8.80 -15.19
C ALA A 105 -8.50 7.62 -15.49
N ASP A 106 -8.02 6.61 -16.20
CA ASP A 106 -8.79 5.40 -16.52
C ASP A 106 -9.10 4.61 -15.26
N PHE A 107 -8.12 4.45 -14.38
CA PHE A 107 -8.33 3.76 -13.11
C PHE A 107 -9.27 4.51 -12.17
N ARG A 108 -9.25 5.85 -12.15
CA ARG A 108 -10.20 6.63 -11.38
C ARG A 108 -11.64 6.33 -11.79
N LYS A 109 -11.91 6.28 -13.11
CA LYS A 109 -13.23 5.92 -13.64
C LYS A 109 -13.65 4.50 -13.21
N GLU A 110 -12.75 3.53 -13.38
CA GLU A 110 -12.97 2.15 -12.95
C GLU A 110 -13.25 2.07 -11.46
N PHE A 111 -12.43 2.74 -10.64
CA PHE A 111 -12.51 2.72 -9.18
C PHE A 111 -13.87 3.18 -8.63
N MET A 112 -14.48 4.20 -9.26
CA MET A 112 -15.79 4.74 -8.88
C MET A 112 -16.93 3.74 -9.08
N THR A 113 -16.73 2.68 -9.85
CA THR A 113 -17.73 1.63 -10.11
C THR A 113 -17.53 0.38 -9.28
N LEU A 114 -16.42 0.27 -8.55
CA LEU A 114 -16.09 -0.92 -7.78
C LEU A 114 -16.92 -1.01 -6.48
N PRO A 115 -17.27 -2.24 -6.05
CA PRO A 115 -17.96 -2.42 -4.78
C PRO A 115 -17.06 -2.06 -3.59
N ALA A 116 -17.67 -1.66 -2.48
CA ALA A 116 -16.99 -1.26 -1.25
C ALA A 116 -15.93 -2.27 -0.79
N GLU A 117 -16.23 -3.55 -0.90
CA GLU A 117 -15.39 -4.66 -0.47
C GLU A 117 -14.05 -4.74 -1.24
N SER A 118 -14.04 -4.27 -2.47
CA SER A 118 -12.85 -4.29 -3.35
C SER A 118 -11.89 -3.13 -3.05
N ILE A 119 -12.42 -2.00 -2.58
CA ILE A 119 -11.67 -0.76 -2.36
C ILE A 119 -11.37 -0.45 -0.90
N ALA A 120 -12.00 -1.16 0.04
CA ALA A 120 -11.82 -0.96 1.47
C ALA A 120 -10.44 -1.44 1.94
N PHE A 121 -9.88 -0.76 2.94
CA PHE A 121 -8.60 -1.10 3.55
C PHE A 121 -8.72 -2.34 4.45
N PRO A 122 -7.98 -3.42 4.18
CA PRO A 122 -7.90 -4.55 5.12
C PRO A 122 -7.01 -4.21 6.32
N ARG A 123 -7.45 -4.57 7.53
CA ARG A 123 -6.73 -4.40 8.80
C ARG A 123 -7.09 -5.50 9.79
N SER A 124 -6.23 -5.71 10.78
CA SER A 124 -6.60 -6.47 11.99
C SER A 124 -7.08 -5.49 13.05
N CYS A 125 -8.17 -5.84 13.72
CA CYS A 125 -8.81 -5.00 14.73
C CYS A 125 -8.27 -5.37 16.12
N ASN A 126 -7.39 -4.53 16.66
CA ASN A 126 -6.78 -4.75 17.97
C ASN A 126 -7.10 -3.60 18.93
N ASN A 127 -7.10 -3.89 20.23
CA ASN A 127 -7.32 -2.95 21.32
C ASN A 127 -8.73 -2.33 21.34
N LEU A 128 -9.76 -3.05 20.89
CA LEU A 128 -11.17 -2.60 20.94
C LEU A 128 -11.59 -2.16 22.34
N LYS A 129 -11.26 -2.97 23.36
CA LYS A 129 -11.60 -2.66 24.77
C LYS A 129 -10.94 -1.37 25.25
N LYS A 130 -9.69 -1.10 24.84
CA LYS A 130 -8.93 0.09 25.22
C LYS A 130 -9.58 1.38 24.69
N TYR A 131 -10.16 1.32 23.50
CA TYR A 131 -10.68 2.50 22.81
C TYR A 131 -12.20 2.68 22.93
N ARG A 132 -12.90 1.71 23.52
CA ARG A 132 -14.35 1.77 23.74
C ARG A 132 -14.67 2.79 24.82
N ASP A 133 -15.72 3.60 24.57
CA ASP A 133 -16.31 4.52 25.53
C ASP A 133 -17.81 4.28 25.60
N SER A 134 -18.36 4.21 26.80
CA SER A 134 -19.79 4.00 27.04
C SER A 134 -20.65 5.20 26.65
N ALA A 135 -20.10 6.41 26.78
CA ALA A 135 -20.82 7.65 26.48
C ALA A 135 -20.73 8.06 24.99
N ASN A 136 -19.53 7.87 24.39
CA ASN A 136 -19.21 8.43 23.06
C ASN A 136 -18.83 7.36 22.02
N ILE A 137 -19.10 6.06 22.27
CA ILE A 137 -18.73 4.90 21.47
C ILE A 137 -17.22 4.65 21.49
N PHE A 138 -16.38 5.67 21.33
CA PHE A 138 -14.92 5.59 21.34
C PHE A 138 -14.28 6.86 21.90
N ILE A 139 -13.05 6.73 22.43
CA ILE A 139 -12.27 7.86 22.99
C ILE A 139 -11.51 8.63 21.90
N LYS A 140 -11.06 9.84 22.21
CA LYS A 140 -10.19 10.64 21.33
C LYS A 140 -8.87 9.91 21.05
N GLY A 141 -8.38 9.95 19.80
CA GLY A 141 -7.15 9.27 19.39
C GLY A 141 -7.32 7.79 18.99
N THR A 142 -8.56 7.29 18.94
CA THR A 142 -8.85 5.94 18.45
C THR A 142 -8.37 5.78 16.98
N PRO A 143 -7.61 4.73 16.66
CA PRO A 143 -7.23 4.43 15.28
C PRO A 143 -8.45 4.27 14.37
N ILE A 144 -8.37 4.75 13.13
CA ILE A 144 -9.50 4.86 12.22
C ILE A 144 -10.28 3.56 12.01
N HIS A 145 -9.57 2.44 11.82
CA HIS A 145 -10.19 1.12 11.62
C HIS A 145 -10.86 0.60 12.90
N VAL A 146 -10.31 0.91 14.08
CA VAL A 146 -10.93 0.59 15.38
C VAL A 146 -12.15 1.47 15.62
N LYS A 147 -12.08 2.77 15.28
CA LYS A 147 -13.24 3.69 15.30
C LYS A 147 -14.39 3.10 14.47
N GLY A 148 -14.11 2.71 13.21
CA GLY A 148 -15.12 2.10 12.35
C GLY A 148 -15.69 0.79 12.90
N ALA A 149 -14.87 -0.04 13.58
CA ALA A 149 -15.32 -1.28 14.20
C ALA A 149 -16.24 -1.04 15.41
N LEU A 150 -15.91 -0.06 16.25
CA LEU A 150 -16.77 0.32 17.39
C LEU A 150 -18.10 0.92 16.92
N VAL A 151 -18.08 1.74 15.86
CA VAL A 151 -19.30 2.27 15.23
C VAL A 151 -20.14 1.13 14.65
N TYR A 152 -19.52 0.18 13.94
CA TYR A 152 -20.21 -1.01 13.42
C TYR A 152 -20.91 -1.78 14.54
N ASN A 153 -20.18 -2.15 15.58
CA ASN A 153 -20.75 -2.91 16.72
C ASN A 153 -21.90 -2.15 17.38
N TYR A 154 -21.76 -0.83 17.58
CA TYR A 154 -22.81 0.01 18.11
C TYR A 154 -24.08 -0.02 17.24
N GLN A 155 -23.91 0.11 15.91
CA GLN A 155 -25.06 0.12 14.98
C GLN A 155 -25.75 -1.25 14.87
N ILE A 156 -24.98 -2.35 14.90
CA ILE A 156 -25.53 -3.71 14.94
C ILE A 156 -26.41 -3.90 16.17
N HIS A 157 -25.97 -3.42 17.34
CA HIS A 157 -26.80 -3.46 18.55
C HIS A 157 -28.03 -2.54 18.44
N ARG A 158 -27.84 -1.30 18.01
CA ARG A 158 -28.93 -0.31 17.91
C ARG A 158 -30.05 -0.75 16.98
N LEU A 159 -29.70 -1.45 15.89
CA LEU A 159 -30.65 -1.92 14.87
C LEU A 159 -31.17 -3.34 15.12
N GLY A 160 -30.72 -4.01 16.19
CA GLY A 160 -31.14 -5.38 16.51
C GLY A 160 -30.68 -6.43 15.52
N LEU A 161 -29.53 -6.23 14.86
CA LEU A 161 -29.03 -7.07 13.77
C LEU A 161 -28.06 -8.16 14.22
N GLN A 162 -27.92 -8.44 15.52
CA GLN A 162 -26.93 -9.38 16.06
C GLN A 162 -27.15 -10.84 15.61
N SER A 163 -28.37 -11.19 15.27
CA SER A 163 -28.69 -12.52 14.73
C SER A 163 -28.22 -12.72 13.29
N LYS A 164 -28.08 -11.63 12.53
CA LYS A 164 -27.68 -11.64 11.11
C LYS A 164 -26.19 -11.36 10.92
N TYR A 165 -25.63 -10.45 11.71
CA TYR A 165 -24.26 -9.99 11.58
C TYR A 165 -23.50 -10.15 12.89
N PRO A 166 -22.38 -10.88 12.89
CA PRO A 166 -21.55 -11.01 14.09
C PRO A 166 -20.88 -9.69 14.45
N LEU A 167 -20.66 -9.47 15.75
CA LEU A 167 -19.91 -8.35 16.23
C LEU A 167 -18.42 -8.53 15.96
N ILE A 168 -17.74 -7.44 15.60
CA ILE A 168 -16.28 -7.42 15.46
C ILE A 168 -15.64 -7.59 16.83
N GLN A 169 -14.71 -8.52 16.93
CA GLN A 169 -13.97 -8.84 18.15
C GLN A 169 -12.49 -8.50 18.05
N GLU A 170 -11.79 -8.66 19.18
CA GLU A 170 -10.34 -8.47 19.25
C GLU A 170 -9.61 -9.47 18.35
N GLY A 171 -8.71 -8.96 17.50
CA GLY A 171 -7.94 -9.77 16.56
C GLY A 171 -8.60 -10.03 15.21
N ASP A 172 -9.88 -9.72 15.05
CA ASP A 172 -10.60 -9.96 13.80
C ASP A 172 -9.97 -9.23 12.62
N LYS A 173 -9.99 -9.89 11.46
CA LYS A 173 -9.65 -9.26 10.19
C LYS A 173 -10.86 -8.52 9.65
N ILE A 174 -10.70 -7.22 9.51
CA ILE A 174 -11.75 -6.31 9.06
C ILE A 174 -11.32 -5.55 7.82
N LYS A 175 -12.28 -4.95 7.16
CA LYS A 175 -12.11 -3.92 6.14
C LYS A 175 -12.72 -2.63 6.64
N PHE A 176 -12.10 -1.48 6.33
CA PHE A 176 -12.73 -0.19 6.62
C PHE A 176 -12.77 0.69 5.39
N ILE A 177 -13.79 1.52 5.33
CA ILE A 177 -14.04 2.45 4.23
C ILE A 177 -14.43 3.82 4.76
N LYS A 178 -14.03 4.85 4.02
CA LYS A 178 -14.38 6.23 4.32
C LYS A 178 -15.80 6.56 3.88
N LEU A 179 -16.47 7.40 4.67
CA LEU A 179 -17.83 7.86 4.42
C LEU A 179 -17.86 9.39 4.27
N LYS A 180 -18.75 9.87 3.40
CA LYS A 180 -19.09 11.29 3.31
C LYS A 180 -19.68 11.78 4.63
N ALA A 181 -19.44 13.04 4.97
CA ALA A 181 -19.88 13.63 6.26
C ALA A 181 -21.41 13.57 6.47
N ALA A 182 -22.19 13.74 5.39
CA ALA A 182 -23.65 13.78 5.44
C ALA A 182 -24.32 12.40 5.45
N ASN A 183 -23.72 11.39 6.11
CA ASN A 183 -24.31 10.05 6.22
C ASN A 183 -25.21 9.91 7.47
N PRO A 184 -26.11 8.88 7.48
CA PRO A 184 -27.07 8.68 8.58
C PRO A 184 -26.44 8.44 9.95
N PHE A 185 -25.19 7.93 9.98
CA PHE A 185 -24.48 7.62 11.22
C PHE A 185 -23.67 8.79 11.77
N LYS A 186 -23.43 9.83 10.94
CA LYS A 186 -22.60 10.99 11.27
C LYS A 186 -21.14 10.64 11.65
N PHE A 187 -20.62 9.56 11.10
CA PHE A 187 -19.22 9.14 11.25
C PHE A 187 -18.53 9.08 9.88
N ASP A 188 -17.26 9.41 9.85
CA ASP A 188 -16.43 9.47 8.63
C ASP A 188 -15.85 8.12 8.18
N VAL A 189 -16.14 7.05 8.91
CA VAL A 189 -15.61 5.70 8.67
C VAL A 189 -16.56 4.64 9.19
N ILE A 190 -16.61 3.51 8.49
CA ILE A 190 -17.23 2.26 8.94
C ILE A 190 -16.29 1.09 8.67
N SER A 191 -16.24 0.12 9.59
CA SER A 191 -15.56 -1.15 9.39
C SER A 191 -16.57 -2.28 9.33
N TYR A 192 -16.19 -3.38 8.68
CA TYR A 192 -16.98 -4.60 8.57
C TYR A 192 -16.06 -5.80 8.32
N MET A 193 -16.52 -7.00 8.53
CA MET A 193 -15.72 -8.22 8.31
C MET A 193 -15.72 -8.67 6.85
N THR A 194 -16.85 -9.01 6.32
CA THR A 194 -17.01 -9.56 4.96
C THR A 194 -17.63 -8.54 4.02
N THR A 195 -18.86 -8.13 4.31
CA THR A 195 -19.65 -7.19 3.51
C THR A 195 -20.21 -6.07 4.40
N LEU A 196 -20.42 -4.91 3.81
CA LEU A 196 -21.10 -3.81 4.47
C LEU A 196 -22.61 -4.15 4.58
N PRO A 197 -23.22 -4.19 5.79
CA PRO A 197 -24.64 -4.48 5.93
C PRO A 197 -25.53 -3.55 5.10
N GLU A 198 -26.42 -4.12 4.32
CA GLU A 198 -27.36 -3.34 3.49
C GLU A 198 -28.32 -2.48 4.33
N GLU A 199 -28.69 -2.99 5.51
CA GLU A 199 -29.55 -2.28 6.46
C GLU A 199 -28.96 -0.98 6.99
N PHE A 200 -27.63 -0.82 6.87
CA PHE A 200 -26.97 0.43 7.22
C PHE A 200 -27.27 1.55 6.21
N LYS A 201 -27.67 1.20 4.98
CA LYS A 201 -27.96 2.16 3.90
C LYS A 201 -26.82 3.16 3.68
N LEU A 202 -25.58 2.67 3.71
CA LEU A 202 -24.37 3.50 3.60
C LEU A 202 -23.72 3.49 2.21
N GLN A 203 -24.22 2.69 1.26
CA GLN A 203 -23.63 2.50 -0.07
C GLN A 203 -23.49 3.84 -0.82
N GLU A 204 -24.50 4.71 -0.77
CA GLU A 204 -24.48 6.03 -1.41
C GLU A 204 -23.58 7.06 -0.71
N TYR A 205 -23.22 6.76 0.53
CA TYR A 205 -22.39 7.62 1.36
C TYR A 205 -20.92 7.24 1.37
N ILE A 206 -20.51 6.25 0.57
CA ILE A 206 -19.10 5.91 0.41
C ILE A 206 -18.39 7.09 -0.25
N ASP A 207 -17.28 7.53 0.38
CA ASP A 207 -16.44 8.59 -0.16
C ASP A 207 -15.37 8.00 -1.06
N TYR A 208 -15.74 7.74 -2.31
CA TYR A 208 -14.86 7.17 -3.31
C TYR A 208 -13.65 8.05 -3.62
N ASP A 209 -13.80 9.38 -3.60
CA ASP A 209 -12.70 10.31 -3.88
C ASP A 209 -11.63 10.24 -2.79
N ILE A 210 -12.03 10.36 -1.52
CA ILE A 210 -11.09 10.20 -0.40
C ILE A 210 -10.52 8.78 -0.39
N GLN A 211 -11.32 7.77 -0.71
CA GLN A 211 -10.87 6.39 -0.75
C GLN A 211 -9.80 6.19 -1.83
N PHE A 212 -10.03 6.69 -3.06
CA PHE A 212 -9.07 6.68 -4.17
C PHE A 212 -7.78 7.40 -3.80
N GLN A 213 -7.91 8.61 -3.25
CA GLN A 213 -6.78 9.40 -2.77
C GLN A 213 -5.91 8.59 -1.80
N LYS A 214 -6.52 7.97 -0.78
CA LYS A 214 -5.81 7.26 0.29
C LYS A 214 -5.27 5.88 -0.11
N THR A 215 -5.97 5.16 -1.00
CA THR A 215 -5.58 3.79 -1.38
C THR A 215 -4.63 3.74 -2.55
N PHE A 216 -4.65 4.75 -3.43
CA PHE A 216 -3.88 4.77 -4.67
C PHE A 216 -2.98 6.00 -4.82
N LEU A 217 -3.52 7.23 -4.79
CA LEU A 217 -2.71 8.42 -5.07
C LEU A 217 -1.67 8.72 -3.99
N ASP A 218 -2.03 8.70 -2.69
CA ASP A 218 -1.07 8.94 -1.61
C ASP A 218 0.11 7.95 -1.64
N PRO A 219 -0.10 6.62 -1.82
CA PRO A 219 0.98 5.68 -2.06
C PRO A 219 1.84 5.98 -3.28
N MET A 220 1.22 6.42 -4.38
CA MET A 220 1.93 6.74 -5.63
C MET A 220 2.76 8.02 -5.51
N ARG A 221 2.32 9.01 -4.74
CA ARG A 221 3.00 10.31 -4.61
C ARG A 221 4.47 10.17 -4.26
N PHE A 222 4.82 9.32 -3.29
CA PHE A 222 6.22 9.07 -2.92
C PHE A 222 7.07 8.52 -4.06
N ILE A 223 6.45 7.73 -4.96
CA ILE A 223 7.13 7.17 -6.13
C ILE A 223 7.31 8.26 -7.19
N LEU A 224 6.27 9.05 -7.42
CA LEU A 224 6.26 10.13 -8.40
C LEU A 224 7.24 11.24 -8.03
N ASP A 225 7.31 11.61 -6.75
CA ASP A 225 8.27 12.59 -6.24
C ASP A 225 9.72 12.15 -6.51
N ALA A 226 10.02 10.85 -6.40
CA ALA A 226 11.36 10.32 -6.67
C ALA A 226 11.78 10.39 -8.15
N VAL A 227 10.83 10.55 -9.08
CA VAL A 227 11.08 10.67 -10.53
C VAL A 227 10.68 12.03 -11.08
N ASN A 228 10.24 12.97 -10.23
CA ASN A 228 9.74 14.30 -10.59
C ASN A 228 8.53 14.27 -11.53
N TRP A 229 7.67 13.25 -11.41
CA TRP A 229 6.42 13.14 -12.16
C TRP A 229 5.23 13.56 -11.33
N LYS A 230 4.11 13.87 -12.00
CA LYS A 230 2.83 14.19 -11.37
C LYS A 230 1.79 13.11 -11.71
N ASP A 231 0.77 13.02 -10.88
CA ASP A 231 -0.37 12.12 -11.09
C ASP A 231 -1.39 12.63 -12.12
N GLU A 232 -1.39 13.96 -12.36
CA GLU A 232 -2.25 14.64 -13.33
C GLU A 232 -1.45 15.67 -14.16
N PRO A 233 -1.86 15.97 -15.40
CA PRO A 233 -1.25 17.03 -16.19
C PRO A 233 -1.29 18.37 -15.45
N GLN A 234 -0.14 19.05 -15.35
CA GLN A 234 -0.09 20.41 -14.81
C GLN A 234 -0.56 21.38 -15.89
N ALA A 235 -1.48 22.28 -15.54
CA ALA A 235 -1.79 23.41 -16.38
C ALA A 235 -0.56 24.33 -16.48
N THR A 236 0.11 24.35 -17.63
CA THR A 236 1.20 25.29 -17.89
C THR A 236 0.61 26.60 -18.42
N LEU A 237 1.30 27.72 -18.14
CA LEU A 237 0.91 29.02 -18.71
C LEU A 237 0.87 28.99 -20.25
N GLU A 238 1.71 28.18 -20.88
CA GLU A 238 1.72 27.95 -22.33
C GLU A 238 0.42 27.32 -22.84
N ALA A 239 -0.26 26.45 -22.05
CA ALA A 239 -1.56 25.90 -22.40
C ALA A 239 -2.71 26.93 -22.29
N PHE A 240 -2.47 28.09 -21.68
CA PHE A 240 -3.41 29.20 -21.59
C PHE A 240 -3.27 30.23 -22.71
N PHE A 241 -2.10 30.28 -23.37
CA PHE A 241 -1.76 31.28 -24.38
C PHE A 241 -1.54 30.68 -25.79
N GLY A 242 -1.73 29.34 -25.94
CA GLY A 242 -1.57 28.61 -27.20
C GLY A 242 -2.84 28.46 -28.02
#